data_0032cbec23ffa90f362908b36c050a98
#
_entry.id   0032cbec23ffa90f362908b36c050a98
#
_cell.length_a   1.000
_cell.length_b   1.000
_cell.length_c   1.000
_cell.angle_alpha   90.00
_cell.angle_beta   90.00
_cell.angle_gamma   90.00
#
_symmetry.space_group_name_H-M   'P 1'
#
loop_
_entity.id
_entity.type
_entity.pdbx_description
1 polymer ?
#
loop_
_entity_poly.entity_id
_entity_poly.type
_entity_poly.pdbx_seq_one_letter_code
_entity_poly.pdbx_strand_id
1 'polypeptide(L)'
;MEKIIGLIDAPFTPFYANGDVNLEPIEAYAKMLQKNGLKGVFINGSSGEGYMLTTEERMLLAERWVAVAPKNFKIIVHVGSCCLRESRRLAEHAQKLGVWG
;
A
#
# COMPACT_ATOMS: atom_id res chain seq x y z
N MET A 1 11.43 15.06 -9.53
CA MET A 1 11.03 13.78 -8.90
C MET A 1 11.99 12.67 -9.34
N GLU A 2 12.45 11.90 -8.41
CA GLU A 2 13.28 10.72 -8.67
C GLU A 2 12.50 9.69 -9.49
N LYS A 3 13.15 9.11 -10.51
CA LYS A 3 12.57 8.01 -11.28
C LYS A 3 12.81 6.69 -10.59
N ILE A 4 11.81 5.82 -10.58
CA ILE A 4 11.98 4.44 -10.16
C ILE A 4 12.43 3.63 -11.36
N ILE A 5 13.57 2.98 -11.26
CA ILE A 5 14.09 2.09 -12.30
C ILE A 5 13.96 0.66 -11.78
N GLY A 6 13.16 -0.16 -12.47
CA GLY A 6 12.89 -1.53 -12.08
C GLY A 6 11.39 -1.81 -11.93
N LEU A 7 11.06 -2.94 -11.34
CA LEU A 7 9.69 -3.39 -11.19
C LEU A 7 9.09 -2.92 -9.86
N ILE A 8 7.82 -2.55 -9.92
CA ILE A 8 6.96 -2.26 -8.78
C ILE A 8 5.85 -3.31 -8.78
N ASP A 9 5.59 -3.91 -7.64
CA ASP A 9 4.49 -4.86 -7.50
C ASP A 9 3.18 -4.16 -7.13
N ALA A 10 2.07 -4.73 -7.55
CA ALA A 10 0.75 -4.36 -7.07
C ALA A 10 0.25 -5.49 -6.15
N PRO A 11 0.59 -5.45 -4.86
CA PRO A 11 0.38 -6.58 -3.98
C PRO A 11 -1.09 -6.82 -3.66
N PHE A 12 -1.40 -8.08 -3.38
CA PHE A 12 -2.69 -8.47 -2.82
C PHE A 12 -2.83 -7.94 -1.39
N THR A 13 -4.05 -7.67 -0.98
CA THR A 13 -4.36 -7.33 0.41
C THR A 13 -4.66 -8.62 1.18
N PRO A 14 -3.93 -8.91 2.27
CA PRO A 14 -4.23 -10.08 3.08
C PRO A 14 -5.50 -9.89 3.92
N PHE A 15 -6.27 -10.96 4.07
CA PHE A 15 -7.47 -11.00 4.90
C PHE A 15 -7.46 -12.19 5.84
N TYR A 16 -8.11 -12.05 6.98
CA TYR A 16 -8.51 -13.18 7.80
C TYR A 16 -9.71 -13.89 7.17
N ALA A 17 -9.99 -15.10 7.64
CA ALA A 17 -11.13 -15.89 7.14
C ALA A 17 -12.48 -15.19 7.34
N ASN A 18 -12.60 -14.31 8.34
CA ASN A 18 -13.82 -13.53 8.61
C ASN A 18 -13.99 -12.30 7.71
N GLY A 19 -13.01 -12.01 6.84
CA GLY A 19 -13.02 -10.87 5.93
C GLY A 19 -12.33 -9.61 6.44
N ASP A 20 -11.86 -9.58 7.68
CA ASP A 20 -11.08 -8.45 8.18
C ASP A 20 -9.69 -8.41 7.52
N VAL A 21 -9.18 -7.19 7.32
CA VAL A 21 -7.82 -6.99 6.82
C VAL A 21 -6.81 -7.56 7.82
N ASN A 22 -5.88 -8.37 7.31
CA ASN A 22 -4.82 -8.97 8.11
C ASN A 22 -3.49 -8.28 7.84
N LEU A 23 -3.01 -7.49 8.80
CA LEU A 23 -1.78 -6.73 8.66
C LEU A 23 -0.52 -7.56 8.97
N GLU A 24 -0.66 -8.71 9.60
CA GLU A 24 0.49 -9.51 10.08
C GLU A 24 1.44 -9.98 8.98
N PRO A 25 0.99 -10.53 7.83
CA PRO A 25 1.91 -11.06 6.82
C PRO A 25 2.61 -9.98 5.98
N ILE A 26 2.24 -8.70 6.11
CA ILE A 26 2.75 -7.63 5.25
C ILE A 26 4.26 -7.45 5.39
N GLU A 27 4.82 -7.57 6.60
CA GLU A 27 6.27 -7.45 6.79
C GLU A 27 7.04 -8.53 6.02
N ALA A 28 6.64 -9.78 6.15
CA ALA A 28 7.25 -10.88 5.40
C ALA A 28 7.04 -10.73 3.89
N TYR A 29 5.88 -10.24 3.48
CA TYR A 29 5.55 -9.95 2.08
C TYR A 29 6.51 -8.89 1.50
N ALA A 30 6.70 -7.78 2.21
CA ALA A 30 7.62 -6.73 1.79
C ALA A 30 9.07 -7.24 1.65
N LYS A 31 9.53 -8.03 2.60
CA LYS A 31 10.87 -8.65 2.56
C LYS A 31 11.03 -9.59 1.38
N MET A 32 10.02 -10.41 1.11
CA MET A 32 10.04 -11.33 -0.03
C MET A 32 10.09 -10.58 -1.36
N LEU A 33 9.30 -9.53 -1.53
CA LEU A 33 9.31 -8.71 -2.74
C LEU A 33 10.67 -8.04 -2.95
N GLN A 34 11.24 -7.47 -1.90
CA GLN A 34 12.57 -6.85 -1.99
C GLN A 34 13.64 -7.88 -2.37
N LYS A 35 13.60 -9.06 -1.77
CA LYS A 35 14.53 -10.16 -2.08
C LYS A 35 14.44 -10.57 -3.55
N ASN A 36 13.24 -10.52 -4.12
CA ASN A 36 13.00 -10.83 -5.54
C ASN A 36 13.34 -9.67 -6.48
N GLY A 37 13.91 -8.59 -5.97
CA GLY A 37 14.41 -7.46 -6.77
C GLY A 37 13.38 -6.36 -7.05
N LEU A 38 12.19 -6.42 -6.46
CA LEU A 38 11.20 -5.37 -6.61
C LEU A 38 11.66 -4.09 -5.89
N LYS A 39 11.35 -2.93 -6.48
CA LYS A 39 11.79 -1.61 -5.97
C LYS A 39 10.76 -0.97 -5.05
N GLY A 40 9.57 -1.50 -5.01
CA GLY A 40 8.49 -0.99 -4.19
C GLY A 40 7.17 -1.64 -4.52
N VAL A 41 6.11 -1.07 -3.98
CA VAL A 41 4.74 -1.54 -4.17
C VAL A 41 3.80 -0.39 -4.50
N PHE A 42 2.77 -0.72 -5.26
CA PHE A 42 1.60 0.13 -5.51
C PHE A 42 0.40 -0.50 -4.80
N ILE A 43 0.09 -0.01 -3.62
CA ILE A 43 -0.91 -0.62 -2.74
C ILE A 43 -2.31 -0.06 -2.96
N ASN A 44 -3.32 -0.86 -2.60
CA ASN A 44 -4.73 -0.47 -2.63
C ASN A 44 -5.27 -0.12 -4.03
N GLY A 45 -4.60 -0.57 -5.07
CA GLY A 45 -5.13 -0.52 -6.43
C GLY A 45 -6.11 -1.67 -6.68
N SER A 46 -6.36 -1.98 -7.96
CA SER A 46 -7.28 -3.07 -8.33
C SER A 46 -6.81 -4.43 -7.80
N SER A 47 -5.53 -4.74 -7.93
CA SER A 47 -4.96 -6.00 -7.41
C SER A 47 -5.02 -6.09 -5.91
N GLY A 48 -4.91 -4.96 -5.21
CA GLY A 48 -5.05 -4.87 -3.75
C GLY A 48 -6.49 -4.77 -3.28
N GLU A 49 -7.46 -4.87 -4.19
CA GLU A 49 -8.89 -4.80 -3.87
C GLU A 49 -9.30 -3.49 -3.20
N GLY A 50 -8.62 -2.39 -3.51
CA GLY A 50 -8.83 -1.09 -2.86
C GLY A 50 -10.25 -0.56 -2.95
N TYR A 51 -10.95 -0.84 -4.04
CA TYR A 51 -12.35 -0.44 -4.22
C TYR A 51 -13.33 -1.20 -3.32
N MET A 52 -12.91 -2.32 -2.76
CA MET A 52 -13.70 -3.17 -1.89
C MET A 52 -13.36 -2.96 -0.42
N LEU A 53 -12.44 -2.05 -0.12
CA LEU A 53 -12.00 -1.72 1.23
C LEU A 53 -12.63 -0.41 1.69
N THR A 54 -12.85 -0.29 2.99
CA THR A 54 -13.21 1.00 3.58
C THR A 54 -12.02 1.95 3.52
N THR A 55 -12.28 3.25 3.63
CA THR A 55 -11.21 4.26 3.72
C THR A 55 -10.29 3.97 4.90
N GLU A 56 -10.86 3.59 6.05
CA GLU A 56 -10.11 3.24 7.26
C GLU A 56 -9.21 2.03 7.04
N GLU A 57 -9.70 0.99 6.37
CA GLU A 57 -8.89 -0.20 6.04
C GLU A 57 -7.73 0.17 5.10
N ARG A 58 -7.98 1.03 4.12
CA ARG A 58 -6.94 1.53 3.21
C ARG A 58 -5.87 2.32 3.97
N MET A 59 -6.25 3.12 4.94
CA MET A 59 -5.32 3.85 5.80
C MET A 59 -4.47 2.92 6.66
N LEU A 60 -5.08 1.92 7.28
CA LEU A 60 -4.35 0.91 8.08
C LEU A 60 -3.31 0.18 7.24
N LEU A 61 -3.66 -0.21 6.02
CA LEU A 61 -2.73 -0.86 5.09
C LEU A 61 -1.55 0.04 4.75
N ALA A 62 -1.81 1.31 4.44
CA ALA A 62 -0.75 2.28 4.13
C ALA A 62 0.19 2.45 5.32
N GLU A 63 -0.34 2.59 6.53
CA GLU A 63 0.45 2.69 7.76
C GLU A 63 1.34 1.46 7.96
N ARG A 64 0.79 0.27 7.76
CA ARG A 64 1.54 -0.98 7.95
C ARG A 64 2.65 -1.13 6.91
N TRP A 65 2.34 -0.90 5.62
CA TRP A 65 3.35 -0.97 4.57
C TRP A 65 4.51 0.00 4.83
N VAL A 66 4.21 1.23 5.21
CA VAL A 66 5.24 2.23 5.53
C VAL A 66 6.07 1.79 6.73
N ALA A 67 5.42 1.28 7.79
CA ALA A 67 6.10 0.88 9.02
C ALA A 67 7.07 -0.29 8.81
N VAL A 68 6.77 -1.21 7.90
CA VAL A 68 7.57 -2.44 7.69
C VAL A 68 8.39 -2.43 6.42
N ALA A 69 8.29 -1.38 5.61
CA ALA A 69 9.02 -1.28 4.34
C ALA A 69 10.54 -1.40 4.58
N PRO A 70 11.22 -2.27 3.83
CA PRO A 70 12.68 -2.30 3.88
C PRO A 70 13.28 -0.98 3.42
N LYS A 71 14.55 -0.74 3.76
CA LYS A 71 15.26 0.47 3.37
C LYS A 71 15.25 0.64 1.84
N ASN A 72 14.95 1.85 1.37
CA ASN A 72 14.87 2.21 -0.06
C ASN A 72 13.74 1.53 -0.84
N PHE A 73 12.81 0.89 -0.16
CA PHE A 73 11.63 0.27 -0.76
C PHE A 73 10.52 1.31 -0.88
N LYS A 74 10.05 1.57 -2.09
CA LYS A 74 9.12 2.67 -2.38
C LYS A 74 7.68 2.23 -2.13
N ILE A 75 6.93 3.03 -1.38
CA ILE A 75 5.49 2.81 -1.18
C ILE A 75 4.74 3.85 -2.00
N ILE A 76 3.90 3.38 -2.90
CA ILE A 76 2.98 4.20 -3.70
C ILE A 76 1.57 3.82 -3.29
N VAL A 77 0.74 4.81 -2.98
CA VAL A 77 -0.62 4.56 -2.47
C VAL A 77 -1.64 5.01 -3.49
N HIS A 78 -2.47 4.07 -3.94
CA HIS A 78 -3.63 4.40 -4.75
C HIS A 78 -4.70 5.05 -3.87
N VAL A 79 -5.10 6.26 -4.21
CA VAL A 79 -6.07 7.05 -3.45
C VAL A 79 -7.41 7.22 -4.19
N GLY A 80 -7.54 6.62 -5.35
CA GLY A 80 -8.75 6.70 -6.17
C GLY A 80 -9.97 6.13 -5.46
N SER A 81 -11.11 6.81 -5.64
CA SER A 81 -12.39 6.46 -5.03
C SER A 81 -13.50 7.10 -5.86
N CYS A 82 -14.71 6.58 -5.75
CA CYS A 82 -15.89 7.23 -6.32
C CYS A 82 -16.32 8.49 -5.55
N CYS A 83 -15.70 8.77 -4.41
CA CYS A 83 -15.96 9.93 -3.56
C CYS A 83 -14.72 10.83 -3.51
N LEU A 84 -14.81 12.04 -4.07
CA LEU A 84 -13.69 12.99 -4.08
C LEU A 84 -13.16 13.31 -2.68
N ARG A 85 -14.04 13.46 -1.71
CA ARG A 85 -13.65 13.76 -0.33
C ARG A 85 -12.84 12.61 0.29
N GLU A 86 -13.23 11.38 0.03
CA GLU A 86 -12.48 10.21 0.49
C GLU A 86 -11.12 10.10 -0.20
N SER A 87 -11.05 10.38 -1.50
CA SER A 87 -9.76 10.42 -2.21
C SER A 87 -8.81 11.47 -1.63
N ARG A 88 -9.32 12.65 -1.33
CA ARG A 88 -8.52 13.71 -0.68
C ARG A 88 -8.02 13.29 0.70
N ARG A 89 -8.90 12.69 1.48
CA ARG A 89 -8.57 12.19 2.82
C ARG A 89 -7.47 11.13 2.78
N LEU A 90 -7.55 10.21 1.82
CA LEU A 90 -6.52 9.20 1.59
C LEU A 90 -5.19 9.81 1.14
N ALA A 91 -5.24 10.80 0.25
CA ALA A 91 -4.03 11.49 -0.23
C ALA A 91 -3.34 12.26 0.89
N GLU A 92 -4.10 12.99 1.71
CA GLU A 92 -3.55 13.70 2.88
C GLU A 92 -2.92 12.75 3.88
N HIS A 93 -3.57 11.63 4.15
CA HIS A 93 -3.04 10.60 5.04
C HIS A 93 -1.74 10.00 4.50
N ALA A 94 -1.70 9.63 3.22
CA ALA A 94 -0.51 9.10 2.58
C ALA A 94 0.66 10.10 2.62
N GLN A 95 0.37 11.37 2.37
CA GLN A 95 1.38 12.43 2.44
C GLN A 95 1.96 12.55 3.86
N LYS A 96 1.12 12.51 4.88
CA LYS A 96 1.58 12.57 6.29
C LYS A 96 2.44 11.36 6.67
N LEU A 97 2.18 10.20 6.08
CA LEU A 97 3.00 9.01 6.29
C LEU A 97 4.37 9.10 5.61
N GLY A 98 4.55 10.03 4.68
CA GLY A 98 5.80 10.17 3.95
C GLY A 98 6.01 9.11 2.87
N VAL A 99 4.95 8.64 2.24
CA VAL A 99 5.07 7.71 1.11
C VAL A 99 5.83 8.34 -0.05
N TRP A 100 6.37 7.51 -0.92
CA TRP A 100 7.10 8.01 -2.08
C TRP A 100 6.18 8.67 -3.12
N GLY A 101 4.95 8.17 -3.30
CA GLY A 101 3.98 8.71 -4.25
C GLY A 101 2.56 8.21 -4.04
#